data_60538e5f3806e161d9b363139c8d5400
#
_entry.id   60538e5f3806e161d9b363139c8d5400
#
_cell.length_a   1.000
_cell.length_b   1.000
_cell.length_c   1.000
_cell.angle_alpha   90.00
_cell.angle_beta   90.00
_cell.angle_gamma   90.00
#
_symmetry.space_group_name_H-M   'P 1'
#
loop_
_entity.id
_entity.type
_entity.pdbx_description
1 polymer ?
#
loop_
_entity_poly.entity_id
_entity_poly.type
_entity_poly.pdbx_seq_one_letter_code
_entity_poly.pdbx_strand_id
1 'polypeptide(L)'
;MGHRPPIAYTRKGEPLLNKEFTVDVLVIGWGKAGKTIAGRLAAEGRKVALVERSAQMYGGSCINIACVPTKDLIDSASKRDGRDPASYFTSAVADRDTLIATLNRTNHAMLEGKVLLLDGVASFTGPHTVKVVAGDDEITVRAETIIVNTGSHPANLPVPGADGPRVHDSTTIQHVDPLPSRLVIVGGGFIGLEFAQMFARFGSQVTLLEAGETFVPALDTDIAERVRNMLEGEGVTVVTGAQVTSCDETGDHVDVVTDDQTFAADAVLVAAGRRPATEDLDLTAAGVATDERGYITVDDQLRTNIDGVYAVGDVNGGPQFTYISLDDNRVLWDTLHDGPRRRDDRVAVPATTFLDPPLSQVGMTMRQARESGRSVLVATKDVATIAAMPRPKIVGQTEGVIRVLVDADDHTVLGATLWCIDSQELVNFVSLAMRLGVRYETLRDGIWTHPSSTEAFNEVLGVLEPLT
;
A
#
# COMPACT_ATOMS: atom_id res chain seq x y z
N MET A 1 33.25 -7.93 -2.32
CA MET A 1 33.75 -7.03 -3.41
C MET A 1 32.72 -5.94 -3.57
N GLY A 2 33.06 -4.71 -3.15
CA GLY A 2 32.10 -3.60 -3.14
C GLY A 2 31.61 -3.27 -4.56
N HIS A 3 30.32 -3.41 -4.78
CA HIS A 3 29.68 -2.87 -5.96
C HIS A 3 29.73 -1.33 -5.86
N ARG A 4 30.55 -0.70 -6.72
CA ARG A 4 30.41 0.74 -6.97
C ARG A 4 29.02 0.95 -7.58
N PRO A 5 28.21 1.90 -7.08
CA PRO A 5 26.95 2.26 -7.74
C PRO A 5 27.26 2.71 -9.17
N PRO A 6 26.36 2.45 -10.12
CA PRO A 6 26.54 2.89 -11.50
C PRO A 6 26.65 4.41 -11.53
N ILE A 7 27.71 4.91 -12.18
CA ILE A 7 27.88 6.33 -12.43
C ILE A 7 26.73 6.77 -13.35
N ALA A 8 25.97 7.79 -12.94
CA ALA A 8 24.97 8.38 -13.81
C ALA A 8 25.63 8.96 -15.06
N TYR A 9 25.11 8.65 -16.24
CA TYR A 9 25.65 9.11 -17.53
C TYR A 9 24.66 10.02 -18.25
N THR A 10 25.17 11.04 -18.95
CA THR A 10 24.37 11.82 -19.91
C THR A 10 23.96 10.95 -21.09
N ARG A 11 22.98 11.42 -21.92
CA ARG A 11 22.66 10.82 -23.24
C ARG A 11 23.86 10.53 -24.12
N LYS A 12 25.02 11.15 -23.85
CA LYS A 12 26.28 10.99 -24.60
C LYS A 12 27.32 10.13 -23.89
N GLY A 13 26.98 9.50 -22.74
CA GLY A 13 27.91 8.66 -22.00
C GLY A 13 29.02 9.40 -21.24
N GLU A 14 28.88 10.70 -21.00
CA GLU A 14 29.84 11.49 -20.23
C GLU A 14 29.50 11.40 -18.73
N PRO A 15 30.51 11.31 -17.83
CA PRO A 15 30.28 11.30 -16.40
C PRO A 15 29.69 12.64 -15.93
N LEU A 16 28.78 12.59 -14.93
CA LEU A 16 27.99 13.72 -14.40
C LEU A 16 28.72 14.48 -13.26
N LEU A 17 30.03 14.37 -13.15
CA LEU A 17 30.85 14.97 -12.09
C LEU A 17 30.64 16.48 -11.96
N ASN A 18 30.23 16.99 -10.81
CA ASN A 18 30.10 18.43 -10.47
C ASN A 18 29.36 19.25 -11.53
N LYS A 19 28.28 18.72 -12.11
CA LYS A 19 27.52 19.40 -13.18
C LYS A 19 26.30 20.11 -12.59
N GLU A 20 25.96 21.23 -13.22
CA GLU A 20 24.72 21.97 -12.99
C GLU A 20 23.77 21.73 -14.17
N PHE A 21 22.51 21.40 -13.88
CA PHE A 21 21.45 21.22 -14.87
C PHE A 21 20.33 22.22 -14.60
N THR A 22 19.82 22.80 -15.69
CA THR A 22 18.56 23.54 -15.67
C THR A 22 17.54 22.79 -16.50
N VAL A 23 16.44 22.44 -15.87
CA VAL A 23 15.31 21.70 -16.48
C VAL A 23 14.01 22.45 -16.23
N ASP A 24 12.97 22.13 -16.99
CA ASP A 24 11.65 22.72 -16.76
C ASP A 24 10.98 22.05 -15.54
N VAL A 25 11.19 20.74 -15.39
CA VAL A 25 10.58 19.93 -14.32
C VAL A 25 11.61 18.98 -13.69
N LEU A 26 11.66 18.97 -12.37
CA LEU A 26 12.37 17.98 -11.56
C LEU A 26 11.39 17.12 -10.80
N VAL A 27 11.48 15.80 -10.92
CA VAL A 27 10.73 14.83 -10.12
C VAL A 27 11.68 14.15 -9.14
N ILE A 28 11.35 14.13 -7.85
CA ILE A 28 12.14 13.49 -6.81
C ILE A 28 11.40 12.23 -6.36
N GLY A 29 11.95 11.06 -6.68
CA GLY A 29 11.37 9.74 -6.41
C GLY A 29 10.64 9.13 -7.61
N TRP A 30 10.81 7.81 -7.79
CA TRP A 30 10.27 7.02 -8.92
C TRP A 30 8.91 6.38 -8.62
N GLY A 31 8.13 6.96 -7.69
CA GLY A 31 6.80 6.46 -7.35
C GLY A 31 5.81 6.53 -8.53
N LYS A 32 4.63 5.95 -8.35
CA LYS A 32 3.62 5.82 -9.42
C LYS A 32 3.21 7.16 -10.04
N ALA A 33 3.00 8.20 -9.23
CA ALA A 33 2.66 9.53 -9.73
C ALA A 33 3.85 10.15 -10.49
N GLY A 34 5.04 10.18 -9.84
CA GLY A 34 6.24 10.85 -10.34
C GLY A 34 6.68 10.32 -11.70
N LYS A 35 6.83 8.99 -11.84
CA LYS A 35 7.21 8.40 -13.12
C LYS A 35 6.20 8.66 -14.23
N THR A 36 4.90 8.66 -13.88
CA THR A 36 3.84 8.84 -14.86
C THR A 36 3.81 10.29 -15.35
N ILE A 37 3.89 11.26 -14.44
CA ILE A 37 3.91 12.68 -14.81
C ILE A 37 5.19 13.05 -15.56
N ALA A 38 6.36 12.50 -15.15
CA ALA A 38 7.62 12.73 -15.83
C ALA A 38 7.57 12.29 -17.30
N GLY A 39 7.05 11.09 -17.57
CA GLY A 39 6.88 10.57 -18.93
C GLY A 39 5.91 11.38 -19.77
N ARG A 40 4.80 11.87 -19.18
CA ARG A 40 3.81 12.70 -19.88
C ARG A 40 4.36 14.07 -20.23
N LEU A 41 5.00 14.76 -19.30
CA LEU A 41 5.59 16.08 -19.52
C LEU A 41 6.76 16.02 -20.51
N ALA A 42 7.58 14.97 -20.46
CA ALA A 42 8.64 14.75 -21.46
C ALA A 42 8.07 14.52 -22.87
N ALA A 43 6.91 13.86 -22.99
CA ALA A 43 6.23 13.67 -24.27
C ALA A 43 5.67 14.98 -24.86
N GLU A 44 5.39 16.00 -24.04
CA GLU A 44 5.06 17.36 -24.47
C GLU A 44 6.29 18.20 -24.87
N GLY A 45 7.49 17.62 -24.75
CA GLY A 45 8.74 18.30 -25.11
C GLY A 45 9.38 19.11 -23.97
N ARG A 46 8.84 19.03 -22.72
CA ARG A 46 9.48 19.66 -21.55
C ARG A 46 10.79 18.94 -21.22
N LYS A 47 11.76 19.70 -20.74
CA LYS A 47 13.01 19.15 -20.19
C LYS A 47 12.74 18.63 -18.78
N VAL A 48 12.68 17.32 -18.62
CA VAL A 48 12.37 16.67 -17.35
C VAL A 48 13.60 15.94 -16.81
N ALA A 49 13.91 16.14 -15.52
CA ALA A 49 14.82 15.28 -14.76
C ALA A 49 14.01 14.46 -13.74
N LEU A 50 14.47 13.24 -13.47
CA LEU A 50 13.94 12.40 -12.40
C LEU A 50 15.09 11.85 -11.58
N VAL A 51 15.01 12.02 -10.25
CA VAL A 51 16.00 11.54 -9.28
C VAL A 51 15.45 10.35 -8.54
N GLU A 52 16.25 9.28 -8.42
CA GLU A 52 15.95 8.14 -7.55
C GLU A 52 17.19 7.77 -6.71
N ARG A 53 16.98 7.54 -5.40
CA ARG A 53 18.09 7.22 -4.48
C ARG A 53 18.72 5.86 -4.71
N SER A 54 17.97 4.93 -5.30
CA SER A 54 18.40 3.53 -5.46
C SER A 54 17.91 2.93 -6.77
N ALA A 55 18.84 2.40 -7.57
CA ALA A 55 18.51 1.65 -8.78
C ALA A 55 17.57 0.45 -8.54
N GLN A 56 17.54 -0.07 -7.32
CA GLN A 56 16.62 -1.14 -6.92
C GLN A 56 15.18 -0.63 -6.79
N MET A 57 14.95 0.68 -6.75
CA MET A 57 13.64 1.29 -6.53
C MET A 57 13.01 1.88 -7.80
N TYR A 58 13.53 1.62 -8.99
CA TYR A 58 12.88 2.04 -10.22
C TYR A 58 11.47 1.47 -10.33
N GLY A 59 10.49 2.35 -10.37
CA GLY A 59 9.07 1.98 -10.31
C GLY A 59 8.40 2.24 -8.96
N GLY A 60 9.17 2.56 -7.91
CA GLY A 60 8.72 2.90 -6.57
C GLY A 60 8.43 1.68 -5.69
N SER A 61 7.97 1.94 -4.47
CA SER A 61 7.75 0.94 -3.41
C SER A 61 6.80 -0.18 -3.82
N CYS A 62 5.72 0.14 -4.53
CA CYS A 62 4.69 -0.82 -4.93
C CYS A 62 5.26 -2.02 -5.69
N ILE A 63 6.20 -1.78 -6.63
CA ILE A 63 6.78 -2.82 -7.48
C ILE A 63 7.90 -3.56 -6.75
N ASN A 64 8.71 -2.84 -5.99
CA ASN A 64 10.00 -3.37 -5.53
C ASN A 64 9.96 -3.96 -4.12
N ILE A 65 9.12 -3.41 -3.21
CA ILE A 65 9.17 -3.77 -1.79
C ILE A 65 7.79 -3.92 -1.10
N ALA A 66 6.69 -3.56 -1.77
CA ALA A 66 5.38 -3.53 -1.12
C ALA A 66 4.33 -4.37 -1.86
N CYS A 67 3.45 -3.76 -2.67
CA CYS A 67 2.26 -4.44 -3.18
C CYS A 67 2.58 -5.70 -3.98
N VAL A 68 3.43 -5.59 -5.01
CA VAL A 68 3.70 -6.72 -5.91
C VAL A 68 4.44 -7.84 -5.19
N PRO A 69 5.59 -7.61 -4.53
CA PRO A 69 6.31 -8.69 -3.86
C PRO A 69 5.49 -9.38 -2.76
N THR A 70 4.72 -8.61 -1.97
CA THR A 70 3.89 -9.18 -0.92
C THR A 70 2.76 -10.05 -1.50
N LYS A 71 2.06 -9.57 -2.55
CA LYS A 71 0.95 -10.33 -3.14
C LYS A 71 1.42 -11.58 -3.89
N ASP A 72 2.61 -11.54 -4.49
CA ASP A 72 3.26 -12.72 -5.08
C ASP A 72 3.57 -13.79 -4.02
N LEU A 73 4.09 -13.38 -2.85
CA LEU A 73 4.32 -14.30 -1.74
C LEU A 73 3.03 -14.82 -1.10
N ILE A 74 1.97 -13.99 -0.99
CA ILE A 74 0.65 -14.43 -0.51
C ILE A 74 0.06 -15.50 -1.45
N ASP A 75 0.11 -15.27 -2.76
CA ASP A 75 -0.32 -16.23 -3.76
C ASP A 75 0.49 -17.53 -3.69
N SER A 76 1.81 -17.41 -3.54
CA SER A 76 2.69 -18.57 -3.34
C SER A 76 2.35 -19.32 -2.05
N ALA A 77 2.16 -18.63 -0.94
CA ALA A 77 1.82 -19.24 0.36
C ALA A 77 0.53 -20.06 0.29
N SER A 78 -0.50 -19.56 -0.42
CA SER A 78 -1.77 -20.27 -0.63
C SER A 78 -1.62 -21.58 -1.42
N LYS A 79 -0.53 -21.71 -2.17
CA LYS A 79 -0.24 -22.86 -3.05
C LYS A 79 0.78 -23.84 -2.46
N ARG A 80 1.18 -23.72 -1.19
CA ARG A 80 2.22 -24.58 -0.58
C ARG A 80 1.85 -26.07 -0.59
N ASP A 81 0.62 -26.39 -0.32
CA ASP A 81 0.02 -27.73 -0.48
C ASP A 81 0.90 -28.90 0.06
N GLY A 82 1.28 -28.81 1.36
CA GLY A 82 2.07 -29.85 2.03
C GLY A 82 3.54 -29.92 1.66
N ARG A 83 4.06 -29.09 0.75
CA ARG A 83 5.49 -29.00 0.45
C ARG A 83 6.30 -28.56 1.67
N ASP A 84 7.59 -28.96 1.72
CA ASP A 84 8.47 -28.59 2.80
C ASP A 84 8.53 -27.05 2.98
N PRO A 85 8.26 -26.52 4.18
CA PRO A 85 8.16 -25.08 4.43
C PRO A 85 9.39 -24.29 4.00
N ALA A 86 10.58 -24.71 4.43
CA ALA A 86 11.80 -23.95 4.22
C ALA A 86 12.21 -23.89 2.75
N SER A 87 12.29 -25.04 2.08
CA SER A 87 12.67 -25.09 0.67
C SER A 87 11.64 -24.43 -0.24
N TYR A 88 10.34 -24.53 0.10
CA TYR A 88 9.30 -23.89 -0.65
C TYR A 88 9.32 -22.36 -0.51
N PHE A 89 9.52 -21.86 0.71
CA PHE A 89 9.68 -20.43 0.95
C PHE A 89 10.88 -19.85 0.18
N THR A 90 12.04 -20.52 0.24
CA THR A 90 13.24 -20.11 -0.52
C THR A 90 12.95 -20.03 -2.02
N SER A 91 12.22 -21.01 -2.57
CA SER A 91 11.83 -20.99 -4.00
C SER A 91 10.88 -19.83 -4.30
N ALA A 92 9.86 -19.60 -3.47
CA ALA A 92 8.89 -18.51 -3.65
C ALA A 92 9.59 -17.13 -3.62
N VAL A 93 10.55 -16.94 -2.71
CA VAL A 93 11.38 -15.72 -2.66
C VAL A 93 12.18 -15.52 -3.94
N ALA A 94 12.79 -16.57 -4.48
CA ALA A 94 13.57 -16.50 -5.73
C ALA A 94 12.70 -16.17 -6.95
N ASP A 95 11.50 -16.74 -7.04
CA ASP A 95 10.53 -16.47 -8.11
C ASP A 95 10.05 -15.02 -8.04
N ARG A 96 9.67 -14.54 -6.85
CA ARG A 96 9.33 -13.16 -6.57
C ARG A 96 10.44 -12.18 -6.98
N ASP A 97 11.69 -12.46 -6.62
CA ASP A 97 12.83 -11.59 -6.95
C ASP A 97 13.05 -11.50 -8.47
N THR A 98 12.82 -12.59 -9.18
CA THR A 98 12.84 -12.62 -10.65
C THR A 98 11.75 -11.72 -11.25
N LEU A 99 10.54 -11.78 -10.72
CA LEU A 99 9.43 -10.91 -11.12
C LEU A 99 9.78 -9.43 -10.88
N ILE A 100 10.25 -9.10 -9.66
CA ILE A 100 10.63 -7.73 -9.28
C ILE A 100 11.73 -7.20 -10.21
N ALA A 101 12.80 -7.96 -10.42
CA ALA A 101 13.89 -7.55 -11.29
C ALA A 101 13.41 -7.25 -12.72
N THR A 102 12.45 -8.01 -13.23
CA THR A 102 11.84 -7.79 -14.54
C THR A 102 11.02 -6.52 -14.60
N LEU A 103 10.16 -6.28 -13.59
CA LEU A 103 9.33 -5.09 -13.49
C LEU A 103 10.18 -3.83 -13.28
N ASN A 104 11.24 -3.90 -12.45
CA ASN A 104 12.18 -2.82 -12.22
C ASN A 104 12.86 -2.38 -13.52
N ARG A 105 13.46 -3.32 -14.26
CA ARG A 105 14.07 -3.05 -15.59
C ARG A 105 13.08 -2.44 -16.57
N THR A 106 11.84 -2.95 -16.61
CA THR A 106 10.78 -2.42 -17.49
C THR A 106 10.45 -0.97 -17.12
N ASN A 107 10.38 -0.65 -15.82
CA ASN A 107 10.11 0.72 -15.36
C ASN A 107 11.25 1.69 -15.70
N HIS A 108 12.51 1.27 -15.60
CA HIS A 108 13.66 2.06 -16.04
C HIS A 108 13.56 2.36 -17.54
N ALA A 109 13.39 1.33 -18.37
CA ALA A 109 13.32 1.44 -19.82
C ALA A 109 12.17 2.35 -20.33
N MET A 110 11.09 2.52 -19.56
CA MET A 110 9.98 3.42 -19.93
C MET A 110 10.40 4.87 -20.03
N LEU A 111 11.37 5.32 -19.23
CA LEU A 111 11.83 6.72 -19.13
C LEU A 111 13.21 6.92 -19.72
N GLU A 112 13.98 5.86 -19.92
CA GLU A 112 15.32 5.92 -20.51
C GLU A 112 15.30 6.62 -21.88
N GLY A 113 16.23 7.57 -22.05
CA GLY A 113 16.32 8.35 -23.27
C GLY A 113 15.24 9.45 -23.45
N LYS A 114 14.22 9.51 -22.59
CA LYS A 114 13.14 10.52 -22.62
C LYS A 114 13.32 11.57 -21.53
N VAL A 115 13.82 11.16 -20.38
CA VAL A 115 13.97 11.95 -19.15
C VAL A 115 15.45 11.90 -18.75
N LEU A 116 16.00 12.98 -18.19
CA LEU A 116 17.31 12.95 -17.53
C LEU A 116 17.16 12.14 -16.22
N LEU A 117 17.69 10.93 -16.20
CA LEU A 117 17.66 10.05 -15.04
C LEU A 117 18.92 10.29 -14.20
N LEU A 118 18.74 10.51 -12.90
CA LEU A 118 19.80 10.76 -11.94
C LEU A 118 19.66 9.77 -10.76
N ASP A 119 20.68 8.95 -10.54
CA ASP A 119 20.74 8.07 -9.38
C ASP A 119 21.48 8.79 -8.25
N GLY A 120 20.79 9.01 -7.13
CA GLY A 120 21.38 9.68 -5.97
C GLY A 120 20.35 10.18 -4.98
N VAL A 121 20.84 10.68 -3.85
CA VAL A 121 20.01 11.27 -2.80
C VAL A 121 19.80 12.76 -3.10
N ALA A 122 18.54 13.15 -3.22
CA ALA A 122 18.14 14.53 -3.49
C ALA A 122 17.91 15.29 -2.17
N SER A 123 18.40 16.53 -2.07
CA SER A 123 18.09 17.46 -0.99
C SER A 123 17.94 18.89 -1.53
N PHE A 124 16.98 19.64 -1.01
CA PHE A 124 16.81 21.04 -1.37
C PHE A 124 17.98 21.89 -0.83
N THR A 125 18.41 22.85 -1.64
CA THR A 125 19.36 23.92 -1.24
C THR A 125 18.72 25.31 -1.40
N GLY A 126 17.47 25.34 -1.83
CA GLY A 126 16.62 26.51 -2.01
C GLY A 126 15.31 26.12 -2.67
N PRO A 127 14.33 27.04 -2.78
CA PRO A 127 12.97 26.72 -3.26
C PRO A 127 12.92 25.99 -4.62
N HIS A 128 13.85 26.32 -5.53
CA HIS A 128 13.91 25.76 -6.88
C HIS A 128 15.26 25.13 -7.23
N THR A 129 16.04 24.79 -6.19
CA THR A 129 17.38 24.21 -6.38
C THR A 129 17.51 22.97 -5.51
N VAL A 130 17.91 21.88 -6.13
CA VAL A 130 18.10 20.59 -5.49
C VAL A 130 19.51 20.11 -5.77
N LYS A 131 20.18 19.66 -4.73
CA LYS A 131 21.43 18.93 -4.80
C LYS A 131 21.14 17.44 -4.86
N VAL A 132 21.83 16.72 -5.73
CA VAL A 132 21.79 15.26 -5.83
C VAL A 132 23.18 14.71 -5.56
N VAL A 133 23.30 13.86 -4.54
CA VAL A 133 24.56 13.21 -4.16
C VAL A 133 24.55 11.76 -4.63
N ALA A 134 25.52 11.41 -5.48
CA ALA A 134 25.68 10.09 -6.10
C ALA A 134 27.11 9.55 -5.83
N GLY A 135 27.32 8.88 -4.71
CA GLY A 135 28.65 8.49 -4.22
C GLY A 135 29.48 9.73 -3.88
N ASP A 136 30.61 9.92 -4.55
CA ASP A 136 31.50 11.09 -4.39
C ASP A 136 31.09 12.28 -5.27
N ASP A 137 30.07 12.12 -6.11
CA ASP A 137 29.62 13.12 -7.07
C ASP A 137 28.49 13.98 -6.50
N GLU A 138 28.56 15.29 -6.79
CA GLU A 138 27.52 16.24 -6.43
C GLU A 138 26.97 16.92 -7.68
N ILE A 139 25.67 16.89 -7.87
CA ILE A 139 24.97 17.46 -9.02
C ILE A 139 23.98 18.49 -8.51
N THR A 140 23.99 19.69 -9.08
CA THR A 140 22.98 20.71 -8.80
C THR A 140 21.93 20.72 -9.91
N VAL A 141 20.64 20.61 -9.55
CA VAL A 141 19.52 20.71 -10.49
C VAL A 141 18.66 21.92 -10.12
N ARG A 142 18.48 22.83 -11.09
CA ARG A 142 17.52 23.94 -11.01
C ARG A 142 16.30 23.62 -11.85
N ALA A 143 15.11 23.82 -11.28
CA ALA A 143 13.85 23.57 -11.98
C ALA A 143 12.80 24.62 -11.62
N GLU A 144 12.00 25.02 -12.59
CA GLU A 144 10.82 25.87 -12.37
C GLU A 144 9.74 25.11 -11.61
N THR A 145 9.53 23.84 -11.97
CA THR A 145 8.58 22.94 -11.33
C THR A 145 9.31 21.81 -10.62
N ILE A 146 9.05 21.59 -9.33
CA ILE A 146 9.58 20.46 -8.56
C ILE A 146 8.41 19.62 -8.04
N ILE A 147 8.46 18.31 -8.26
CA ILE A 147 7.44 17.35 -7.85
C ILE A 147 8.08 16.35 -6.89
N VAL A 148 7.70 16.41 -5.61
CA VAL A 148 8.17 15.47 -4.59
C VAL A 148 7.27 14.23 -4.59
N ASN A 149 7.86 13.06 -4.85
CA ASN A 149 7.18 11.75 -4.89
C ASN A 149 8.01 10.67 -4.18
N THR A 150 8.65 11.03 -3.08
CA THR A 150 9.52 10.14 -2.30
C THR A 150 8.76 9.06 -1.54
N GLY A 151 7.45 9.24 -1.38
CA GLY A 151 6.57 8.24 -0.78
C GLY A 151 6.68 8.16 0.74
N SER A 152 6.61 6.93 1.26
CA SER A 152 6.66 6.62 2.68
C SER A 152 7.49 5.35 2.91
N HIS A 153 7.97 5.14 4.13
CA HIS A 153 8.66 3.94 4.60
C HIS A 153 8.03 3.40 5.89
N PRO A 154 8.31 2.14 6.28
CA PRO A 154 7.84 1.59 7.55
C PRO A 154 8.23 2.46 8.74
N ALA A 155 7.35 2.59 9.72
CA ALA A 155 7.64 3.26 10.96
C ALA A 155 8.47 2.35 11.88
N ASN A 156 9.47 2.91 12.55
CA ASN A 156 10.22 2.19 13.58
C ASN A 156 9.36 2.03 14.84
N LEU A 157 9.57 0.96 15.57
CA LEU A 157 9.03 0.79 16.91
C LEU A 157 9.94 1.53 17.91
N PRO A 158 9.47 2.52 18.67
CA PRO A 158 10.34 3.35 19.52
C PRO A 158 10.58 2.68 20.89
N VAL A 159 11.08 1.45 20.88
CA VAL A 159 11.40 0.69 22.11
C VAL A 159 12.85 0.13 22.03
N PRO A 160 13.50 -0.14 23.17
CA PRO A 160 14.81 -0.76 23.20
C PRO A 160 14.86 -2.07 22.40
N GLY A 161 15.94 -2.27 21.65
CA GLY A 161 16.20 -3.49 20.88
C GLY A 161 15.41 -3.61 19.56
N ALA A 162 14.55 -2.63 19.23
CA ALA A 162 13.78 -2.64 17.97
C ALA A 162 14.64 -2.44 16.70
N ASP A 163 15.89 -2.13 16.83
CA ASP A 163 16.91 -2.07 15.77
C ASP A 163 17.81 -3.31 15.71
N GLY A 164 17.48 -4.34 16.48
CA GLY A 164 18.20 -5.61 16.54
C GLY A 164 18.18 -6.38 15.21
N PRO A 165 19.14 -7.30 15.00
CA PRO A 165 19.31 -8.00 13.72
C PRO A 165 18.18 -8.97 13.36
N ARG A 166 17.33 -9.35 14.33
CA ARG A 166 16.13 -10.19 14.12
C ARG A 166 14.84 -9.38 14.04
N VAL A 167 14.92 -8.05 14.16
CA VAL A 167 13.77 -7.17 14.02
C VAL A 167 13.73 -6.62 12.60
N HIS A 168 12.62 -6.86 11.93
CA HIS A 168 12.42 -6.57 10.51
C HIS A 168 11.24 -5.61 10.31
N ASP A 169 11.29 -4.85 9.25
CA ASP A 169 10.15 -4.16 8.68
C ASP A 169 9.47 -5.01 7.58
N SER A 170 8.41 -4.49 6.98
CA SER A 170 7.68 -5.17 5.90
C SER A 170 8.51 -5.37 4.62
N THR A 171 9.65 -4.72 4.48
CA THR A 171 10.59 -4.91 3.36
C THR A 171 11.57 -6.02 3.66
N THR A 172 12.23 -5.95 4.81
CA THR A 172 13.35 -6.84 5.15
C THR A 172 12.88 -8.24 5.52
N ILE A 173 11.71 -8.38 6.16
CA ILE A 173 11.15 -9.70 6.51
C ILE A 173 10.88 -10.60 5.30
N GLN A 174 10.65 -10.01 4.13
CA GLN A 174 10.43 -10.77 2.89
C GLN A 174 11.69 -11.46 2.36
N HIS A 175 12.86 -11.14 2.91
CA HIS A 175 14.17 -11.71 2.53
C HIS A 175 14.81 -12.51 3.66
N VAL A 176 14.06 -12.80 4.73
CA VAL A 176 14.56 -13.58 5.85
C VAL A 176 14.95 -15.00 5.39
N ASP A 177 16.12 -15.47 5.82
CA ASP A 177 16.61 -16.80 5.53
C ASP A 177 17.40 -17.31 6.77
N PRO A 178 16.99 -18.45 7.33
CA PRO A 178 15.90 -19.34 6.94
C PRO A 178 14.50 -18.77 7.26
N LEU A 179 13.43 -19.42 6.75
CA LEU A 179 12.05 -19.16 7.19
C LEU A 179 11.99 -19.27 8.73
N PRO A 180 11.54 -18.20 9.46
CA PRO A 180 11.48 -18.26 10.92
C PRO A 180 10.46 -19.30 11.38
N SER A 181 10.85 -20.15 12.32
CA SER A 181 9.92 -21.12 12.92
C SER A 181 8.89 -20.39 13.80
N ARG A 182 9.33 -19.36 14.54
CA ARG A 182 8.49 -18.51 15.39
C ARG A 182 8.59 -17.06 14.90
N LEU A 183 7.49 -16.49 14.49
CA LEU A 183 7.40 -15.11 14.05
C LEU A 183 6.45 -14.32 14.96
N VAL A 184 6.96 -13.24 15.55
CA VAL A 184 6.11 -12.26 16.23
C VAL A 184 5.88 -11.07 15.29
N ILE A 185 4.63 -10.66 15.12
CA ILE A 185 4.24 -9.50 14.33
C ILE A 185 3.68 -8.44 15.27
N VAL A 186 4.25 -7.24 15.26
CA VAL A 186 3.84 -6.10 16.07
C VAL A 186 3.00 -5.14 15.23
N GLY A 187 1.70 -5.08 15.50
CA GLY A 187 0.71 -4.27 14.80
C GLY A 187 -0.32 -5.11 14.03
N GLY A 188 -1.58 -5.06 14.47
CA GLY A 188 -2.74 -5.76 13.88
C GLY A 188 -3.41 -5.00 12.71
N GLY A 189 -2.71 -4.07 12.06
CA GLY A 189 -3.19 -3.38 10.87
C GLY A 189 -3.15 -4.27 9.60
N PHE A 190 -3.58 -3.74 8.47
CA PHE A 190 -3.71 -4.50 7.21
C PHE A 190 -2.42 -5.20 6.79
N ILE A 191 -1.25 -4.56 6.98
CA ILE A 191 0.06 -5.18 6.70
C ILE A 191 0.28 -6.38 7.63
N GLY A 192 0.07 -6.19 8.95
CA GLY A 192 0.23 -7.26 9.93
C GLY A 192 -0.67 -8.47 9.63
N LEU A 193 -1.91 -8.25 9.25
CA LEU A 193 -2.86 -9.31 8.87
C LEU A 193 -2.38 -10.11 7.65
N GLU A 194 -1.98 -9.43 6.57
CA GLU A 194 -1.48 -10.07 5.35
C GLU A 194 -0.24 -10.93 5.64
N PHE A 195 0.72 -10.39 6.38
CA PHE A 195 1.94 -11.11 6.73
C PHE A 195 1.68 -12.25 7.72
N ALA A 196 0.74 -12.08 8.66
CA ALA A 196 0.38 -13.14 9.61
C ALA A 196 -0.15 -14.38 8.89
N GLN A 197 -1.12 -14.22 8.01
CA GLN A 197 -1.66 -15.32 7.22
C GLN A 197 -0.61 -15.92 6.29
N MET A 198 0.15 -15.07 5.59
CA MET A 198 1.20 -15.50 4.66
C MET A 198 2.25 -16.39 5.33
N PHE A 199 2.83 -15.94 6.46
CA PHE A 199 3.86 -16.71 7.14
C PHE A 199 3.32 -17.96 7.83
N ALA A 200 2.09 -17.92 8.38
CA ALA A 200 1.43 -19.11 8.91
C ALA A 200 1.27 -20.18 7.80
N ARG A 201 0.84 -19.79 6.62
CA ARG A 201 0.71 -20.69 5.46
C ARG A 201 2.05 -21.19 4.94
N PHE A 202 3.13 -20.41 5.02
CA PHE A 202 4.47 -20.91 4.76
C PHE A 202 4.96 -21.90 5.83
N GLY A 203 4.38 -21.92 7.04
CA GLY A 203 4.65 -22.89 8.07
C GLY A 203 5.27 -22.33 9.36
N SER A 204 5.36 -21.00 9.50
CA SER A 204 5.78 -20.36 10.75
C SER A 204 4.67 -20.44 11.82
N GLN A 205 5.06 -20.56 13.09
CA GLN A 205 4.20 -20.27 14.23
C GLN A 205 4.13 -18.74 14.39
N VAL A 206 2.98 -18.15 14.13
CA VAL A 206 2.81 -16.69 14.11
C VAL A 206 2.05 -16.23 15.35
N THR A 207 2.59 -15.21 16.03
CA THR A 207 1.90 -14.45 17.08
C THR A 207 1.75 -13.00 16.59
N LEU A 208 0.51 -12.52 16.50
CA LEU A 208 0.18 -11.16 16.11
C LEU A 208 -0.20 -10.36 17.35
N LEU A 209 0.59 -9.34 17.66
CA LEU A 209 0.40 -8.44 18.80
C LEU A 209 -0.25 -7.13 18.32
N GLU A 210 -1.38 -6.78 18.91
CA GLU A 210 -2.07 -5.51 18.71
C GLU A 210 -2.09 -4.72 20.02
N ALA A 211 -1.57 -3.48 20.01
CA ALA A 211 -1.49 -2.64 21.20
C ALA A 211 -2.88 -2.20 21.70
N GLY A 212 -3.83 -2.01 20.79
CA GLY A 212 -5.22 -1.66 21.13
C GLY A 212 -6.00 -2.86 21.64
N GLU A 213 -6.98 -2.58 22.51
CA GLU A 213 -7.94 -3.60 23.00
C GLU A 213 -8.84 -4.13 21.88
N THR A 214 -9.12 -3.30 20.87
CA THR A 214 -9.98 -3.64 19.74
C THR A 214 -9.16 -4.12 18.56
N PHE A 215 -9.40 -5.35 18.14
CA PHE A 215 -8.78 -5.92 16.95
C PHE A 215 -9.32 -5.24 15.68
N VAL A 216 -8.44 -4.73 14.84
CA VAL A 216 -8.73 -4.04 13.56
C VAL A 216 -9.90 -3.03 13.68
N PRO A 217 -9.75 -1.93 14.43
CA PRO A 217 -10.85 -1.00 14.71
C PRO A 217 -11.39 -0.27 13.46
N ALA A 218 -10.72 -0.39 12.32
CA ALA A 218 -11.20 0.14 11.04
C ALA A 218 -12.34 -0.69 10.43
N LEU A 219 -12.51 -1.95 10.87
CA LEU A 219 -13.60 -2.84 10.44
C LEU A 219 -14.81 -2.71 11.37
N ASP A 220 -15.97 -3.15 10.90
CA ASP A 220 -17.10 -3.44 11.79
C ASP A 220 -16.74 -4.62 12.70
N THR A 221 -17.19 -4.59 13.97
CA THR A 221 -16.76 -5.53 15.01
C THR A 221 -16.97 -6.99 14.61
N ASP A 222 -18.12 -7.31 14.03
CA ASP A 222 -18.45 -8.66 13.60
C ASP A 222 -17.56 -9.15 12.45
N ILE A 223 -17.11 -8.26 11.58
CA ILE A 223 -16.15 -8.57 10.51
C ILE A 223 -14.75 -8.79 11.11
N ALA A 224 -14.33 -7.93 12.04
CA ALA A 224 -13.06 -8.08 12.73
C ALA A 224 -12.97 -9.41 13.50
N GLU A 225 -14.03 -9.80 14.20
CA GLU A 225 -14.13 -11.10 14.91
C GLU A 225 -14.03 -12.28 13.94
N ARG A 226 -14.72 -12.22 12.80
CA ARG A 226 -14.63 -13.27 11.77
C ARG A 226 -13.22 -13.39 11.18
N VAL A 227 -12.54 -12.27 10.91
CA VAL A 227 -11.14 -12.25 10.43
C VAL A 227 -10.23 -12.86 11.50
N ARG A 228 -10.42 -12.51 12.79
CA ARG A 228 -9.68 -13.10 13.90
C ARG A 228 -9.86 -14.62 13.94
N ASN A 229 -11.10 -15.09 13.90
CA ASN A 229 -11.42 -16.52 13.96
C ASN A 229 -10.81 -17.29 12.77
N MET A 230 -10.76 -16.69 11.57
CA MET A 230 -10.10 -17.27 10.41
C MET A 230 -8.59 -17.41 10.65
N LEU A 231 -7.92 -16.36 11.11
CA LEU A 231 -6.49 -16.38 11.39
C LEU A 231 -6.13 -17.39 12.50
N GLU A 232 -6.92 -17.42 13.59
CA GLU A 232 -6.75 -18.38 14.67
C GLU A 232 -7.01 -19.83 14.19
N GLY A 233 -7.96 -20.03 13.29
CA GLY A 233 -8.23 -21.31 12.63
C GLY A 233 -7.06 -21.77 11.73
N GLU A 234 -6.27 -20.85 11.21
CA GLU A 234 -5.02 -21.11 10.46
C GLU A 234 -3.77 -21.21 11.37
N GLY A 235 -3.93 -21.15 12.69
CA GLY A 235 -2.84 -21.32 13.66
C GLY A 235 -2.12 -20.03 14.07
N VAL A 236 -2.63 -18.86 13.71
CA VAL A 236 -2.12 -17.56 14.20
C VAL A 236 -2.62 -17.31 15.61
N THR A 237 -1.75 -16.96 16.54
CA THR A 237 -2.15 -16.47 17.87
C THR A 237 -2.37 -14.97 17.82
N VAL A 238 -3.57 -14.47 18.12
CA VAL A 238 -3.90 -13.03 18.13
C VAL A 238 -4.01 -12.53 19.56
N VAL A 239 -3.17 -11.55 19.93
CA VAL A 239 -3.15 -10.93 21.27
C VAL A 239 -3.45 -9.44 21.13
N THR A 240 -4.54 -8.98 21.75
CA THR A 240 -4.92 -7.56 21.84
C THR A 240 -4.52 -6.97 23.19
N GLY A 241 -4.42 -5.64 23.30
CA GLY A 241 -3.93 -4.98 24.52
C GLY A 241 -2.44 -5.22 24.78
N ALA A 242 -1.68 -5.71 23.80
CA ALA A 242 -0.28 -6.11 23.94
C ALA A 242 0.67 -4.97 23.59
N GLN A 243 0.92 -4.07 24.52
CA GLN A 243 1.90 -2.99 24.34
C GLN A 243 3.33 -3.54 24.45
N VAL A 244 4.05 -3.54 23.33
CA VAL A 244 5.48 -3.96 23.32
C VAL A 244 6.33 -2.89 23.99
N THR A 245 7.21 -3.32 24.91
CA THR A 245 8.09 -2.46 25.71
C THR A 245 9.57 -2.63 25.38
N SER A 246 9.98 -3.82 24.90
CA SER A 246 11.34 -4.07 24.38
C SER A 246 11.39 -5.28 23.43
N CYS A 247 12.50 -5.39 22.69
CA CYS A 247 12.89 -6.54 21.88
C CYS A 247 14.30 -6.96 22.32
N ASP A 248 14.40 -7.92 23.22
CA ASP A 248 15.65 -8.26 23.88
C ASP A 248 16.33 -9.44 23.17
N GLU A 249 17.48 -9.20 22.53
CA GLU A 249 18.27 -10.26 21.89
C GLU A 249 18.81 -11.25 22.93
N THR A 250 18.49 -12.54 22.75
CA THR A 250 18.85 -13.62 23.68
C THR A 250 19.50 -14.76 22.91
N GLY A 251 20.79 -14.60 22.58
CA GLY A 251 21.57 -15.65 21.91
C GLY A 251 21.02 -16.02 20.53
N ASP A 252 20.14 -17.03 20.45
CA ASP A 252 19.59 -17.58 19.22
C ASP A 252 18.18 -17.10 18.87
N HIS A 253 17.54 -16.26 19.72
CA HIS A 253 16.20 -15.72 19.52
C HIS A 253 16.10 -14.28 20.05
N VAL A 254 14.96 -13.67 19.86
CA VAL A 254 14.60 -12.37 20.44
C VAL A 254 13.36 -12.53 21.32
N ASP A 255 13.43 -12.02 22.53
CA ASP A 255 12.31 -11.93 23.45
C ASP A 255 11.56 -10.61 23.21
N VAL A 256 10.32 -10.70 22.71
CA VAL A 256 9.43 -9.55 22.58
C VAL A 256 8.65 -9.40 23.89
N VAL A 257 8.99 -8.36 24.64
CA VAL A 257 8.44 -8.10 25.97
C VAL A 257 7.25 -7.15 25.84
N THR A 258 6.13 -7.52 26.47
CA THR A 258 4.99 -6.63 26.68
C THR A 258 4.80 -6.35 28.17
N ASP A 259 3.84 -5.50 28.53
CA ASP A 259 3.56 -5.22 29.94
C ASP A 259 3.17 -6.48 30.74
N ASP A 260 2.53 -7.48 30.09
CA ASP A 260 1.96 -8.64 30.76
C ASP A 260 2.77 -9.93 30.54
N GLN A 261 3.48 -10.08 29.41
CA GLN A 261 4.11 -11.35 29.05
C GLN A 261 5.24 -11.17 28.03
N THR A 262 6.02 -12.24 27.81
CA THR A 262 7.15 -12.27 26.89
C THR A 262 6.91 -13.35 25.81
N PHE A 263 7.24 -13.03 24.57
CA PHE A 263 7.11 -13.92 23.42
C PHE A 263 8.49 -14.16 22.78
N ALA A 264 8.97 -15.39 22.82
CA ALA A 264 10.23 -15.77 22.17
C ALA A 264 10.00 -15.95 20.65
N ALA A 265 10.82 -15.29 19.84
CA ALA A 265 10.71 -15.28 18.38
C ALA A 265 12.08 -15.49 17.70
N ASP A 266 12.08 -16.15 16.55
CA ASP A 266 13.27 -16.27 15.69
C ASP A 266 13.41 -15.02 14.79
N ALA A 267 12.27 -14.34 14.51
CA ALA A 267 12.20 -13.04 13.85
C ALA A 267 10.99 -12.24 14.36
N VAL A 268 11.09 -10.91 14.31
CA VAL A 268 10.01 -9.96 14.62
C VAL A 268 9.73 -9.13 13.41
N LEU A 269 8.44 -8.99 13.03
CA LEU A 269 7.99 -8.01 12.05
C LEU A 269 7.36 -6.81 12.75
N VAL A 270 7.91 -5.62 12.54
CA VAL A 270 7.29 -4.36 12.96
C VAL A 270 6.37 -3.85 11.84
N ALA A 271 5.05 -3.91 12.08
CA ALA A 271 3.99 -3.45 11.18
C ALA A 271 3.17 -2.30 11.82
N ALA A 272 3.82 -1.46 12.64
CA ALA A 272 3.21 -0.41 13.47
C ALA A 272 2.94 0.92 12.74
N GLY A 273 2.85 0.90 11.41
CA GLY A 273 2.51 2.06 10.60
C GLY A 273 3.60 2.49 9.62
N ARG A 274 3.43 3.69 9.05
CA ARG A 274 4.35 4.27 8.04
C ARG A 274 4.64 5.73 8.34
N ARG A 275 5.80 6.21 7.87
CA ARG A 275 6.26 7.61 7.95
C ARG A 275 6.53 8.16 6.55
N PRO A 276 6.37 9.48 6.32
CA PRO A 276 6.75 10.09 5.06
C PRO A 276 8.27 10.01 4.86
N ALA A 277 8.72 9.79 3.63
CA ALA A 277 10.15 9.77 3.28
C ALA A 277 10.64 11.19 2.98
N THR A 278 10.82 12.00 4.02
CA THR A 278 11.19 13.43 3.94
C THR A 278 12.52 13.76 4.60
N GLU A 279 13.14 12.84 5.33
CA GLU A 279 14.29 13.07 6.19
C GLU A 279 15.51 13.63 5.44
N ASP A 280 15.78 13.12 4.24
CA ASP A 280 16.96 13.52 3.44
C ASP A 280 16.70 14.73 2.54
N LEU A 281 15.44 15.23 2.47
CA LEU A 281 15.05 16.25 1.51
C LEU A 281 15.49 17.66 1.89
N ASP A 282 15.82 17.94 3.16
CA ASP A 282 16.06 19.29 3.69
C ASP A 282 14.96 20.29 3.27
N LEU A 283 13.71 19.95 3.60
CA LEU A 283 12.54 20.77 3.26
C LEU A 283 12.63 22.19 3.82
N THR A 284 13.36 22.37 4.93
CA THR A 284 13.59 23.66 5.57
C THR A 284 14.37 24.61 4.66
N ALA A 285 15.38 24.12 3.91
CA ALA A 285 16.14 24.92 2.96
C ALA A 285 15.28 25.47 1.82
N ALA A 286 14.19 24.78 1.46
CA ALA A 286 13.21 25.24 0.49
C ALA A 286 12.05 26.04 1.11
N GLY A 287 11.87 26.00 2.43
CA GLY A 287 10.72 26.57 3.14
C GLY A 287 9.42 25.78 2.93
N VAL A 288 9.50 24.51 2.53
CA VAL A 288 8.33 23.63 2.33
C VAL A 288 7.76 23.21 3.69
N ALA A 289 6.46 23.42 3.89
CA ALA A 289 5.78 23.12 5.14
C ALA A 289 5.39 21.63 5.24
N THR A 290 5.47 21.10 6.47
CA THR A 290 4.99 19.78 6.83
C THR A 290 3.96 19.84 7.95
N ASP A 291 3.15 18.80 8.08
CA ASP A 291 2.30 18.59 9.25
C ASP A 291 3.11 18.07 10.46
N GLU A 292 2.45 17.88 11.61
CA GLU A 292 3.06 17.38 12.85
C GLU A 292 3.63 15.95 12.72
N ARG A 293 3.19 15.21 11.71
CA ARG A 293 3.64 13.83 11.39
C ARG A 293 4.75 13.80 10.34
N GLY A 294 5.18 14.96 9.83
CA GLY A 294 6.23 15.13 8.84
C GLY A 294 5.78 14.98 7.38
N TYR A 295 4.48 14.83 7.08
CA TYR A 295 3.96 14.82 5.72
C TYR A 295 3.97 16.23 5.12
N ILE A 296 4.34 16.34 3.84
CA ILE A 296 4.31 17.62 3.12
C ILE A 296 2.87 18.09 2.97
N THR A 297 2.56 19.28 3.50
CA THR A 297 1.24 19.88 3.41
C THR A 297 0.96 20.37 2.00
N VAL A 298 -0.20 20.00 1.46
CA VAL A 298 -0.65 20.41 0.11
C VAL A 298 -2.11 20.84 0.13
N ASP A 299 -2.49 21.68 -0.83
CA ASP A 299 -3.88 22.03 -1.13
C ASP A 299 -4.60 20.94 -1.95
N ASP A 300 -5.83 21.19 -2.37
CA ASP A 300 -6.64 20.30 -3.19
C ASP A 300 -6.11 20.10 -4.62
N GLN A 301 -5.18 20.94 -5.05
CA GLN A 301 -4.45 20.90 -6.32
C GLN A 301 -3.05 20.31 -6.20
N LEU A 302 -2.68 19.77 -5.03
CA LEU A 302 -1.38 19.18 -4.71
C LEU A 302 -0.22 20.21 -4.67
N ARG A 303 -0.52 21.51 -4.54
CA ARG A 303 0.47 22.57 -4.38
C ARG A 303 0.94 22.60 -2.93
N THR A 304 2.23 22.78 -2.73
CA THR A 304 2.77 23.14 -1.40
C THR A 304 2.59 24.65 -1.16
N ASN A 305 3.09 25.11 -0.02
CA ASN A 305 3.17 26.55 0.27
C ASN A 305 4.23 27.31 -0.57
N ILE A 306 5.05 26.61 -1.34
CA ILE A 306 6.06 27.17 -2.24
C ILE A 306 5.57 27.07 -3.67
N ASP A 307 5.53 28.20 -4.36
CA ASP A 307 5.10 28.26 -5.76
C ASP A 307 5.98 27.36 -6.64
N GLY A 308 5.37 26.63 -7.57
CA GLY A 308 6.06 25.66 -8.43
C GLY A 308 6.53 24.36 -7.74
N VAL A 309 6.27 24.17 -6.44
CA VAL A 309 6.62 22.94 -5.71
C VAL A 309 5.36 22.17 -5.34
N TYR A 310 5.32 20.90 -5.72
CA TYR A 310 4.18 19.98 -5.56
C TYR A 310 4.60 18.72 -4.80
N ALA A 311 3.66 18.08 -4.08
CA ALA A 311 3.90 16.79 -3.44
C ALA A 311 2.78 15.80 -3.79
N VAL A 312 3.14 14.60 -4.28
CA VAL A 312 2.22 13.59 -4.78
C VAL A 312 2.51 12.20 -4.20
N GLY A 313 1.48 11.39 -4.04
CA GLY A 313 1.56 10.07 -3.40
C GLY A 313 1.72 10.16 -1.89
N ASP A 314 2.21 9.09 -1.27
CA ASP A 314 2.20 8.92 0.19
C ASP A 314 2.86 10.06 0.97
N VAL A 315 3.80 10.78 0.38
CA VAL A 315 4.55 11.86 1.02
C VAL A 315 3.67 13.05 1.43
N ASN A 316 2.46 13.19 0.84
CA ASN A 316 1.50 14.26 1.14
C ASN A 316 0.43 13.90 2.19
N GLY A 317 0.55 12.75 2.87
CA GLY A 317 -0.35 12.34 3.95
C GLY A 317 -1.75 11.88 3.54
N GLY A 318 -2.05 11.77 2.24
CA GLY A 318 -3.30 11.20 1.71
C GLY A 318 -3.35 9.66 1.88
N PRO A 319 -4.42 9.00 1.41
CA PRO A 319 -4.52 7.54 1.46
C PRO A 319 -3.35 6.88 0.73
N GLN A 320 -2.64 5.98 1.42
CA GLN A 320 -1.38 5.38 0.95
C GLN A 320 -1.62 4.19 0.03
N PHE A 321 -2.17 4.45 -1.16
CA PHE A 321 -2.43 3.45 -2.19
C PHE A 321 -1.83 3.83 -3.53
N THR A 322 -1.34 2.86 -4.26
CA THR A 322 -0.75 3.07 -5.61
C THR A 322 -1.72 3.74 -6.59
N TYR A 323 -3.01 3.43 -6.52
CA TYR A 323 -4.04 4.03 -7.36
C TYR A 323 -4.37 5.48 -6.93
N ILE A 324 -4.20 5.84 -5.66
CA ILE A 324 -4.26 7.24 -5.19
C ILE A 324 -3.06 8.03 -5.72
N SER A 325 -1.86 7.46 -5.63
CA SER A 325 -0.68 8.07 -6.25
C SER A 325 -0.86 8.26 -7.78
N LEU A 326 -1.49 7.29 -8.47
CA LEU A 326 -1.83 7.45 -9.88
C LEU A 326 -2.89 8.54 -10.11
N ASP A 327 -3.84 8.70 -9.19
CA ASP A 327 -4.84 9.75 -9.29
C ASP A 327 -4.25 11.13 -8.98
N ASP A 328 -3.29 11.22 -8.04
CA ASP A 328 -2.49 12.44 -7.82
C ASP A 328 -1.80 12.89 -9.11
N ASN A 329 -1.26 11.96 -9.94
CA ASN A 329 -0.76 12.33 -11.26
C ASN A 329 -1.83 12.96 -12.15
N ARG A 330 -3.10 12.52 -12.07
CA ARG A 330 -4.19 13.11 -12.86
C ARG A 330 -4.57 14.49 -12.34
N VAL A 331 -4.64 14.66 -11.01
CA VAL A 331 -4.88 15.98 -10.37
C VAL A 331 -3.75 16.93 -10.71
N LEU A 332 -2.49 16.51 -10.56
CA LEU A 332 -1.34 17.36 -10.88
C LEU A 332 -1.28 17.72 -12.37
N TRP A 333 -1.62 16.78 -13.26
CA TRP A 333 -1.74 17.07 -14.68
C TRP A 333 -2.72 18.21 -14.96
N ASP A 334 -3.91 18.12 -14.38
CA ASP A 334 -4.95 19.16 -14.50
C ASP A 334 -4.47 20.48 -13.86
N THR A 335 -3.80 20.42 -12.69
CA THR A 335 -3.24 21.61 -12.04
C THR A 335 -2.22 22.34 -12.93
N LEU A 336 -1.35 21.60 -13.63
CA LEU A 336 -0.34 22.17 -14.52
C LEU A 336 -0.93 22.67 -15.87
N HIS A 337 -2.18 22.33 -16.18
CA HIS A 337 -2.87 22.66 -17.45
C HIS A 337 -4.22 23.38 -17.23
N ASP A 338 -4.40 23.99 -16.06
CA ASP A 338 -5.64 24.72 -15.69
C ASP A 338 -6.93 23.87 -15.76
N GLY A 339 -6.79 22.55 -15.57
CA GLY A 339 -7.91 21.61 -15.55
C GLY A 339 -8.68 21.62 -14.21
N PRO A 340 -9.90 21.02 -14.19
CA PRO A 340 -10.82 21.13 -13.06
C PRO A 340 -10.58 20.14 -11.93
N ARG A 341 -9.83 19.04 -12.15
CA ARG A 341 -9.72 17.92 -11.19
C ARG A 341 -9.04 18.35 -9.90
N ARG A 342 -9.62 17.89 -8.76
CA ARG A 342 -9.11 18.15 -7.42
C ARG A 342 -8.97 16.82 -6.64
N ARG A 343 -8.08 16.78 -5.64
CA ARG A 343 -7.95 15.58 -4.78
C ARG A 343 -9.21 15.33 -3.96
N ASP A 344 -9.95 16.38 -3.62
CA ASP A 344 -11.16 16.30 -2.80
C ASP A 344 -12.39 15.83 -3.62
N ASP A 345 -12.29 15.75 -4.94
CA ASP A 345 -13.30 15.12 -5.82
C ASP A 345 -13.35 13.58 -5.66
N ARG A 346 -12.46 13.00 -4.90
CA ARG A 346 -12.37 11.56 -4.71
C ARG A 346 -13.51 11.02 -3.87
N VAL A 347 -14.35 10.22 -4.48
CA VAL A 347 -15.45 9.52 -3.82
C VAL A 347 -15.31 8.01 -4.03
N ALA A 348 -15.86 7.23 -3.11
CA ALA A 348 -15.91 5.78 -3.19
C ALA A 348 -14.53 5.16 -3.50
N VAL A 349 -13.50 5.56 -2.74
CA VAL A 349 -12.15 4.99 -2.85
C VAL A 349 -12.18 3.57 -2.26
N PRO A 350 -11.92 2.52 -3.05
CA PRO A 350 -11.92 1.16 -2.55
C PRO A 350 -10.63 0.86 -1.77
N ALA A 351 -10.68 -0.07 -0.84
CA ALA A 351 -9.52 -0.61 -0.14
C ALA A 351 -9.62 -2.14 -0.08
N THR A 352 -8.50 -2.84 -0.22
CA THR A 352 -8.43 -4.30 -0.11
C THR A 352 -7.28 -4.70 0.77
N THR A 353 -7.57 -5.53 1.78
CA THR A 353 -6.61 -6.33 2.52
C THR A 353 -6.52 -7.68 1.83
N PHE A 354 -5.33 -8.05 1.37
CA PHE A 354 -5.11 -9.28 0.60
C PHE A 354 -4.91 -10.48 1.54
N LEU A 355 -5.91 -10.71 2.38
CA LEU A 355 -6.13 -12.02 2.99
C LEU A 355 -6.56 -13.03 1.90
N ASP A 356 -6.63 -14.28 2.25
CA ASP A 356 -7.18 -15.30 1.37
C ASP A 356 -8.32 -16.04 2.11
N PRO A 357 -9.58 -15.76 1.74
CA PRO A 357 -10.01 -14.85 0.66
C PRO A 357 -9.81 -13.37 1.00
N PRO A 358 -9.66 -12.49 -0.03
CA PRO A 358 -9.41 -11.06 0.18
C PRO A 358 -10.62 -10.35 0.78
N LEU A 359 -10.33 -9.35 1.62
CA LEU A 359 -11.31 -8.47 2.26
C LEU A 359 -11.25 -7.09 1.64
N SER A 360 -12.30 -6.68 0.97
CA SER A 360 -12.42 -5.39 0.30
C SER A 360 -13.53 -4.53 0.90
N GLN A 361 -13.30 -3.22 0.94
CA GLN A 361 -14.25 -2.24 1.44
C GLN A 361 -14.33 -1.02 0.53
N VAL A 362 -15.50 -0.40 0.48
CA VAL A 362 -15.71 0.90 -0.18
C VAL A 362 -16.88 1.62 0.48
N GLY A 363 -16.77 2.94 0.65
CA GLY A 363 -17.81 3.77 1.25
C GLY A 363 -17.95 3.58 2.75
N MET A 364 -19.17 3.66 3.27
CA MET A 364 -19.48 3.63 4.70
C MET A 364 -19.39 2.22 5.28
N THR A 365 -18.88 2.10 6.51
CA THR A 365 -19.10 0.95 7.40
C THR A 365 -20.47 1.02 8.05
N MET A 366 -20.93 -0.07 8.66
CA MET A 366 -22.18 -0.06 9.44
C MET A 366 -22.15 0.96 10.59
N ARG A 367 -20.99 1.07 11.26
CA ARG A 367 -20.79 2.05 12.33
C ARG A 367 -20.99 3.48 11.80
N GLN A 368 -20.33 3.84 10.70
CA GLN A 368 -20.47 5.16 10.08
C GLN A 368 -21.90 5.41 9.59
N ALA A 369 -22.57 4.39 9.08
CA ALA A 369 -23.97 4.50 8.64
C ALA A 369 -24.90 4.82 9.82
N ARG A 370 -24.73 4.16 10.97
CA ARG A 370 -25.51 4.47 12.21
C ARG A 370 -25.24 5.90 12.71
N GLU A 371 -24.00 6.36 12.64
CA GLU A 371 -23.59 7.71 13.06
C GLU A 371 -24.02 8.79 12.08
N SER A 372 -24.32 8.46 10.83
CA SER A 372 -24.62 9.42 9.76
C SER A 372 -26.01 10.09 9.90
N GLY A 373 -26.94 9.51 10.67
CA GLY A 373 -28.32 9.95 10.78
C GLY A 373 -29.18 9.71 9.52
N ARG A 374 -28.66 9.00 8.52
CA ARG A 374 -29.40 8.63 7.30
C ARG A 374 -30.29 7.41 7.55
N SER A 375 -31.37 7.33 6.76
CA SER A 375 -32.14 6.07 6.67
C SER A 375 -31.39 5.09 5.80
N VAL A 376 -30.89 4.00 6.38
CA VAL A 376 -30.05 3.03 5.68
C VAL A 376 -30.68 1.64 5.68
N LEU A 377 -30.65 0.99 4.52
CA LEU A 377 -30.92 -0.44 4.38
C LEU A 377 -29.59 -1.19 4.32
N VAL A 378 -29.55 -2.38 4.92
CA VAL A 378 -28.40 -3.29 4.91
C VAL A 378 -28.79 -4.66 4.41
N ALA A 379 -27.98 -5.22 3.54
CA ALA A 379 -28.02 -6.64 3.21
C ALA A 379 -26.71 -7.29 3.67
N THR A 380 -26.80 -8.43 4.35
CA THR A 380 -25.63 -9.23 4.75
C THR A 380 -25.90 -10.70 4.48
N LYS A 381 -25.00 -11.36 3.75
CA LYS A 381 -25.09 -12.82 3.55
C LYS A 381 -23.71 -13.47 3.67
N ASP A 382 -23.64 -14.60 4.33
CA ASP A 382 -22.46 -15.46 4.33
C ASP A 382 -22.27 -16.06 2.92
N VAL A 383 -21.05 -16.01 2.39
CA VAL A 383 -20.71 -16.47 1.04
C VAL A 383 -21.16 -17.91 0.77
N ALA A 384 -21.00 -18.80 1.74
CA ALA A 384 -21.43 -20.20 1.66
C ALA A 384 -22.94 -20.35 1.36
N THR A 385 -23.76 -19.37 1.78
CA THR A 385 -25.23 -19.42 1.67
C THR A 385 -25.75 -18.75 0.40
N ILE A 386 -24.93 -18.05 -0.36
CA ILE A 386 -25.33 -17.36 -1.59
C ILE A 386 -25.45 -18.41 -2.72
N ALA A 387 -26.69 -18.73 -3.09
CA ALA A 387 -26.95 -19.72 -4.11
C ALA A 387 -26.58 -19.23 -5.52
N ALA A 388 -26.83 -17.94 -5.77
CA ALA A 388 -26.52 -17.28 -7.05
C ALA A 388 -25.02 -17.10 -7.31
N MET A 389 -24.13 -17.36 -6.34
CA MET A 389 -22.68 -17.21 -6.47
C MET A 389 -21.99 -18.58 -6.47
N PRO A 390 -21.90 -19.29 -7.60
CA PRO A 390 -21.29 -20.63 -7.66
C PRO A 390 -19.75 -20.59 -7.61
N ARG A 391 -19.11 -19.48 -7.97
CA ARG A 391 -17.66 -19.34 -8.06
C ARG A 391 -16.91 -19.79 -6.80
N PRO A 392 -17.27 -19.38 -5.56
CA PRO A 392 -16.63 -19.84 -4.33
C PRO A 392 -16.67 -21.37 -4.16
N LYS A 393 -17.79 -22.01 -4.55
CA LYS A 393 -17.97 -23.46 -4.45
C LYS A 393 -17.09 -24.20 -5.46
N ILE A 394 -16.92 -23.65 -6.68
CA ILE A 394 -16.07 -24.22 -7.73
C ILE A 394 -14.61 -24.27 -7.29
N VAL A 395 -14.12 -23.23 -6.60
CA VAL A 395 -12.71 -23.13 -6.18
C VAL A 395 -12.47 -23.57 -4.74
N GLY A 396 -13.52 -23.99 -4.02
CA GLY A 396 -13.41 -24.45 -2.62
C GLY A 396 -13.17 -23.34 -1.60
N GLN A 397 -13.49 -22.07 -1.92
CA GLN A 397 -13.31 -20.90 -1.04
C GLN A 397 -14.66 -20.27 -0.72
N THR A 398 -15.40 -20.86 0.20
CA THR A 398 -16.73 -20.40 0.62
C THR A 398 -16.73 -19.54 1.89
N GLU A 399 -15.57 -19.27 2.43
CA GLU A 399 -15.38 -18.40 3.59
C GLU A 399 -15.78 -16.96 3.26
N GLY A 400 -16.31 -16.25 4.27
CA GLY A 400 -16.53 -14.83 4.22
C GLY A 400 -17.97 -14.37 4.16
N VAL A 401 -18.15 -13.08 3.91
CA VAL A 401 -19.43 -12.38 3.95
C VAL A 401 -19.48 -11.26 2.92
N ILE A 402 -20.65 -11.05 2.34
CA ILE A 402 -20.94 -9.87 1.50
C ILE A 402 -21.97 -9.03 2.25
N ARG A 403 -21.61 -7.77 2.50
CA ARG A 403 -22.46 -6.76 3.11
C ARG A 403 -22.54 -5.54 2.19
N VAL A 404 -23.76 -5.03 1.96
CA VAL A 404 -24.00 -3.82 1.18
C VAL A 404 -24.91 -2.89 1.96
N LEU A 405 -24.57 -1.61 2.03
CA LEU A 405 -25.35 -0.54 2.63
C LEU A 405 -25.95 0.31 1.51
N VAL A 406 -27.24 0.62 1.63
CA VAL A 406 -28.02 1.33 0.63
C VAL A 406 -28.79 2.45 1.32
N ASP A 407 -28.86 3.61 0.69
CA ASP A 407 -29.73 4.70 1.11
C ASP A 407 -31.19 4.30 0.90
N ALA A 408 -32.02 4.43 1.94
CA ALA A 408 -33.41 4.03 1.88
C ALA A 408 -34.28 5.01 1.06
N ASP A 409 -33.82 6.26 0.88
CA ASP A 409 -34.61 7.30 0.21
C ASP A 409 -34.35 7.33 -1.31
N ASP A 410 -33.08 7.32 -1.71
CA ASP A 410 -32.69 7.41 -3.13
C ASP A 410 -32.21 6.08 -3.73
N HIS A 411 -32.04 5.04 -2.90
CA HIS A 411 -31.64 3.70 -3.27
C HIS A 411 -30.19 3.59 -3.81
N THR A 412 -29.36 4.60 -3.60
CA THR A 412 -27.94 4.52 -3.99
C THR A 412 -27.13 3.67 -3.01
N VAL A 413 -26.04 3.06 -3.50
CA VAL A 413 -25.12 2.31 -2.65
C VAL A 413 -24.27 3.28 -1.84
N LEU A 414 -24.29 3.13 -0.51
CA LEU A 414 -23.53 3.93 0.46
C LEU A 414 -22.20 3.30 0.86
N GLY A 415 -22.13 1.99 0.81
CA GLY A 415 -20.93 1.26 1.17
C GLY A 415 -21.06 -0.24 0.97
N ALA A 416 -19.92 -0.91 0.93
CA ALA A 416 -19.87 -2.36 0.89
C ALA A 416 -18.63 -2.90 1.62
N THR A 417 -18.81 -4.04 2.29
CA THR A 417 -17.75 -4.91 2.80
C THR A 417 -17.88 -6.25 2.08
N LEU A 418 -16.87 -6.59 1.31
CA LEU A 418 -16.83 -7.80 0.48
C LEU A 418 -15.67 -8.65 0.97
N TRP A 419 -15.93 -9.63 1.82
CA TRP A 419 -14.94 -10.61 2.21
C TRP A 419 -15.25 -11.92 1.49
N CYS A 420 -14.64 -12.13 0.37
CA CYS A 420 -14.88 -13.31 -0.48
C CYS A 420 -13.81 -13.39 -1.59
N ILE A 421 -13.74 -14.54 -2.23
CA ILE A 421 -12.95 -14.67 -3.47
C ILE A 421 -13.34 -13.59 -4.49
N ASP A 422 -12.34 -13.09 -5.22
CA ASP A 422 -12.47 -12.04 -6.25
C ASP A 422 -12.94 -10.66 -5.68
N SER A 423 -12.96 -10.46 -4.36
CA SER A 423 -13.46 -9.20 -3.78
C SER A 423 -12.67 -7.98 -4.22
N GLN A 424 -11.37 -8.11 -4.51
CA GLN A 424 -10.51 -7.04 -5.06
C GLN A 424 -10.98 -6.58 -6.45
N GLU A 425 -11.70 -7.42 -7.20
CA GLU A 425 -12.32 -7.05 -8.47
C GLU A 425 -13.74 -6.53 -8.25
N LEU A 426 -14.52 -7.21 -7.41
CA LEU A 426 -15.90 -6.80 -7.12
C LEU A 426 -15.99 -5.40 -6.51
N VAL A 427 -15.05 -5.03 -5.65
CA VAL A 427 -15.04 -3.70 -5.02
C VAL A 427 -14.88 -2.56 -6.03
N ASN A 428 -14.17 -2.79 -7.14
CA ASN A 428 -14.06 -1.82 -8.22
C ASN A 428 -15.40 -1.60 -8.93
N PHE A 429 -16.16 -2.68 -9.12
CA PHE A 429 -17.51 -2.62 -9.68
C PHE A 429 -18.45 -1.83 -8.77
N VAL A 430 -18.47 -2.11 -7.47
CA VAL A 430 -19.27 -1.33 -6.50
C VAL A 430 -18.83 0.13 -6.44
N SER A 431 -17.52 0.39 -6.40
CA SER A 431 -16.96 1.74 -6.43
C SER A 431 -17.41 2.53 -7.66
N LEU A 432 -17.45 1.89 -8.84
CA LEU A 432 -17.95 2.52 -10.06
C LEU A 432 -19.44 2.84 -9.96
N ALA A 433 -20.24 1.90 -9.45
CA ALA A 433 -21.69 2.10 -9.25
C ALA A 433 -21.95 3.28 -8.29
N MET A 434 -21.22 3.38 -7.19
CA MET A 434 -21.30 4.50 -6.24
C MET A 434 -20.96 5.84 -6.90
N ARG A 435 -19.87 5.91 -7.67
CA ARG A 435 -19.45 7.14 -8.37
C ARG A 435 -20.46 7.64 -9.39
N LEU A 436 -21.21 6.72 -9.98
CA LEU A 436 -22.25 7.03 -10.97
C LEU A 436 -23.63 7.22 -10.35
N GLY A 437 -23.77 7.10 -9.01
CA GLY A 437 -25.06 7.16 -8.32
C GLY A 437 -26.03 6.09 -8.78
N VAL A 438 -25.53 4.89 -9.08
CA VAL A 438 -26.36 3.79 -9.57
C VAL A 438 -27.22 3.26 -8.42
N ARG A 439 -28.52 3.09 -8.66
CA ARG A 439 -29.45 2.50 -7.69
C ARG A 439 -29.18 1.01 -7.55
N TYR A 440 -29.37 0.48 -6.34
CA TYR A 440 -29.09 -0.92 -6.02
C TYR A 440 -29.88 -1.91 -6.88
N GLU A 441 -31.09 -1.55 -7.31
CA GLU A 441 -31.91 -2.40 -8.19
C GLU A 441 -31.21 -2.71 -9.53
N THR A 442 -30.42 -1.76 -10.05
CA THR A 442 -29.63 -1.99 -11.26
C THR A 442 -28.57 -3.09 -11.06
N LEU A 443 -27.98 -3.17 -9.85
CA LEU A 443 -27.03 -4.21 -9.51
C LEU A 443 -27.75 -5.54 -9.22
N ARG A 444 -28.88 -5.50 -8.49
CA ARG A 444 -29.69 -6.66 -8.16
C ARG A 444 -30.26 -7.34 -9.42
N ASP A 445 -30.79 -6.56 -10.34
CA ASP A 445 -31.48 -7.07 -11.53
C ASP A 445 -30.56 -7.17 -12.76
N GLY A 446 -29.25 -6.96 -12.56
CA GLY A 446 -28.25 -7.00 -13.63
C GLY A 446 -28.06 -8.38 -14.25
N ILE A 447 -27.69 -8.39 -15.52
CA ILE A 447 -27.35 -9.63 -16.26
C ILE A 447 -25.83 -9.82 -16.13
N TRP A 448 -25.42 -10.73 -15.27
CA TRP A 448 -24.01 -11.02 -15.01
C TRP A 448 -23.59 -12.32 -15.69
N THR A 449 -22.32 -12.40 -16.05
CA THR A 449 -21.77 -13.64 -16.62
C THR A 449 -21.82 -14.78 -15.59
N HIS A 450 -22.07 -16.01 -16.05
CA HIS A 450 -22.15 -17.21 -15.22
C HIS A 450 -21.05 -18.22 -15.63
N PRO A 451 -20.33 -18.88 -14.69
CA PRO A 451 -20.32 -18.63 -13.24
C PRO A 451 -19.36 -17.49 -12.87
N SER A 452 -19.80 -16.56 -12.02
CA SER A 452 -18.99 -15.43 -11.53
C SER A 452 -19.27 -15.09 -10.09
N SER A 453 -18.38 -14.29 -9.50
CA SER A 453 -18.59 -13.73 -8.14
C SER A 453 -19.54 -12.54 -8.17
N THR A 454 -19.70 -11.86 -9.29
CA THR A 454 -20.59 -10.70 -9.45
C THR A 454 -22.08 -11.06 -9.29
N GLU A 455 -22.45 -12.31 -9.61
CA GLU A 455 -23.82 -12.82 -9.44
C GLU A 455 -24.32 -12.76 -7.99
N ALA A 456 -23.40 -12.63 -7.02
CA ALA A 456 -23.78 -12.43 -5.63
C ALA A 456 -24.75 -11.25 -5.42
N PHE A 457 -24.61 -10.19 -6.20
CA PHE A 457 -25.46 -8.99 -6.07
C PHE A 457 -26.92 -9.26 -6.45
N ASN A 458 -27.21 -10.22 -7.35
CA ASN A 458 -28.57 -10.63 -7.68
C ASN A 458 -29.34 -11.17 -6.47
N GLU A 459 -28.64 -11.84 -5.54
CA GLU A 459 -29.25 -12.45 -4.37
C GLU A 459 -29.11 -11.57 -3.10
N VAL A 460 -27.90 -11.06 -2.84
CA VAL A 460 -27.63 -10.26 -1.63
C VAL A 460 -28.50 -9.02 -1.57
N LEU A 461 -28.66 -8.31 -2.67
CA LEU A 461 -29.49 -7.10 -2.73
C LEU A 461 -31.02 -7.40 -2.73
N GLY A 462 -31.41 -8.64 -2.70
CA GLY A 462 -32.79 -9.07 -2.51
C GLY A 462 -33.24 -9.22 -1.04
N VAL A 463 -32.29 -9.11 -0.08
CA VAL A 463 -32.58 -9.31 1.36
C VAL A 463 -32.26 -8.07 2.21
N LEU A 464 -32.45 -6.88 1.61
CA LEU A 464 -32.28 -5.59 2.30
C LEU A 464 -33.26 -5.42 3.45
N GLU A 465 -32.75 -5.02 4.61
CA GLU A 465 -33.54 -4.73 5.82
C GLU A 465 -33.09 -3.37 6.40
N PRO A 466 -33.97 -2.65 7.12
CA PRO A 466 -33.58 -1.41 7.80
C PRO A 466 -32.41 -1.63 8.76
N LEU A 467 -31.39 -0.77 8.70
CA LEU A 467 -30.27 -0.78 9.64
C LEU A 467 -30.77 -0.29 11.01
N THR A 468 -30.74 -1.16 12.01
CA THR A 468 -31.13 -0.87 13.40
C THR A 468 -29.93 -0.48 14.26
#